data_63544d530a4c99128f02aa81d86e679f
#
_entry.id   63544d530a4c99128f02aa81d86e679f
#
_cell.length_a   1.000
_cell.length_b   1.000
_cell.length_c   1.000
_cell.angle_alpha   90.00
_cell.angle_beta   90.00
_cell.angle_gamma   90.00
#
_symmetry.space_group_name_H-M   'P 1'
#
loop_
_entity.id
_entity.type
_entity.pdbx_description
1 polymer ?
#
loop_
_entity_poly.entity_id
_entity_poly.type
_entity_poly.pdbx_seq_one_letter_code
_entity_poly.pdbx_strand_id
1 'polypeptide(L)'
;MPVTINGDGSITGLAVGGLPDGSVDADTLASNAVTSDKLASGAITRSALPAGSVLQTVQVTTTTQTENAFSSQQTFITASITPTDSNNKILVNVNCGGCGSRNTSTFWQMRIKRDGSLIRGVGSYIGGYGDGSGNEDYPNCSFLDSPGTTNAITYTLIGNRVSGSANCYFNHHNGSGSNSQAQSSMTLMEIAV
;
A
#
# COMPACT_ATOMS: atom_id res chain seq x y z
N MET A 1 22.16 -36.59 -33.28
CA MET A 1 21.70 -37.97 -32.98
C MET A 1 20.24 -38.06 -33.42
N PRO A 2 19.78 -39.18 -33.96
CA PRO A 2 18.37 -39.32 -34.32
C PRO A 2 17.50 -39.37 -33.04
N VAL A 3 16.28 -38.83 -33.11
CA VAL A 3 15.27 -39.02 -32.08
C VAL A 3 14.79 -40.46 -32.13
N THR A 4 14.78 -41.14 -31.00
CA THR A 4 14.33 -42.53 -30.88
C THR A 4 13.17 -42.60 -29.90
N ILE A 5 12.07 -43.22 -30.31
CA ILE A 5 10.96 -43.57 -29.44
C ILE A 5 11.15 -45.05 -29.05
N ASN A 6 11.34 -45.31 -27.76
CA ASN A 6 11.56 -46.64 -27.24
C ASN A 6 10.23 -47.36 -26.98
N GLY A 7 10.24 -48.67 -26.96
CA GLY A 7 9.05 -49.47 -26.71
C GLY A 7 8.43 -49.32 -25.31
N ASP A 8 9.15 -48.70 -24.37
CA ASP A 8 8.68 -48.35 -23.04
C ASP A 8 8.00 -46.92 -22.97
N GLY A 9 7.88 -46.28 -24.16
CA GLY A 9 7.32 -44.92 -24.27
C GLY A 9 8.31 -43.79 -23.99
N SER A 10 9.58 -44.07 -23.68
CA SER A 10 10.59 -43.04 -23.51
C SER A 10 11.08 -42.49 -24.86
N ILE A 11 11.40 -41.18 -24.88
CA ILE A 11 11.97 -40.51 -26.07
C ILE A 11 13.40 -40.10 -25.75
N THR A 12 14.36 -40.49 -26.59
CA THR A 12 15.76 -40.09 -26.44
C THR A 12 16.23 -39.33 -27.69
N GLY A 13 17.28 -38.50 -27.53
CA GLY A 13 17.85 -37.72 -28.63
C GLY A 13 17.12 -36.41 -28.94
N LEU A 14 16.12 -35.98 -28.13
CA LEU A 14 15.57 -34.63 -28.23
C LEU A 14 16.60 -33.63 -27.75
N ALA A 15 16.89 -32.64 -28.58
CA ALA A 15 17.66 -31.46 -28.19
C ALA A 15 16.76 -30.49 -27.41
N VAL A 16 17.37 -29.54 -26.69
CA VAL A 16 16.63 -28.41 -26.12
C VAL A 16 15.92 -27.66 -27.25
N GLY A 17 14.62 -27.45 -27.17
CA GLY A 17 13.79 -26.87 -28.23
C GLY A 17 13.41 -27.90 -29.33
N GLY A 18 13.68 -29.19 -29.14
CA GLY A 18 13.36 -30.23 -30.12
C GLY A 18 11.88 -30.62 -30.22
N LEU A 19 11.03 -30.14 -29.34
CA LEU A 19 9.57 -30.25 -29.45
C LEU A 19 9.03 -29.00 -30.18
N PRO A 20 8.10 -29.16 -31.14
CA PRO A 20 7.42 -28.02 -31.75
C PRO A 20 6.70 -27.16 -30.69
N ASP A 21 6.55 -25.84 -30.96
CA ASP A 21 5.77 -24.94 -30.11
C ASP A 21 4.35 -25.48 -29.96
N GLY A 22 3.84 -25.44 -28.71
CA GLY A 22 2.49 -25.91 -28.37
C GLY A 22 2.32 -27.43 -28.28
N SER A 23 3.40 -28.21 -28.41
CA SER A 23 3.35 -29.69 -28.26
C SER A 23 3.27 -30.16 -26.80
N VAL A 24 3.46 -29.26 -25.85
CA VAL A 24 3.25 -29.49 -24.41
C VAL A 24 2.10 -28.58 -23.96
N ASP A 25 0.95 -29.16 -23.73
CA ASP A 25 -0.25 -28.50 -23.22
C ASP A 25 -0.54 -28.88 -21.76
N ALA A 26 -1.66 -28.40 -21.23
CA ALA A 26 -2.04 -28.67 -19.83
C ALA A 26 -2.28 -30.17 -19.58
N ASP A 27 -2.78 -30.91 -20.56
CA ASP A 27 -3.10 -32.34 -20.42
C ASP A 27 -1.84 -33.19 -20.50
N THR A 28 -0.77 -32.68 -21.13
CA THR A 28 0.54 -33.31 -21.22
C THR A 28 1.36 -33.21 -19.93
N LEU A 29 1.02 -32.21 -19.08
CA LEU A 29 1.69 -31.99 -17.81
C LEU A 29 0.96 -32.71 -16.67
N ALA A 30 1.60 -33.67 -16.02
CA ALA A 30 1.05 -34.26 -14.80
C ALA A 30 0.86 -33.19 -13.71
N SER A 31 -0.09 -33.43 -12.79
CA SER A 31 -0.27 -32.57 -11.63
C SER A 31 1.05 -32.38 -10.88
N ASN A 32 1.39 -31.12 -10.56
CA ASN A 32 2.65 -30.73 -9.92
C ASN A 32 3.92 -31.00 -10.75
N ALA A 33 3.81 -31.19 -12.05
CA ALA A 33 4.98 -31.41 -12.92
C ALA A 33 5.90 -30.17 -12.98
N VAL A 34 5.35 -28.94 -12.84
CA VAL A 34 6.11 -27.70 -12.75
C VAL A 34 6.27 -27.31 -11.29
N THR A 35 7.45 -27.56 -10.74
CA THR A 35 7.84 -27.19 -9.37
C THR A 35 8.64 -25.89 -9.37
N SER A 36 8.86 -25.30 -8.19
CA SER A 36 9.69 -24.07 -8.04
C SER A 36 11.07 -24.21 -8.68
N ASP A 37 11.69 -25.40 -8.59
CA ASP A 37 13.04 -25.65 -9.13
C ASP A 37 13.08 -25.66 -10.66
N LYS A 38 11.92 -25.78 -11.31
CA LYS A 38 11.78 -25.75 -12.78
C LYS A 38 11.47 -24.37 -13.32
N LEU A 39 11.22 -23.42 -12.43
CA LEU A 39 11.01 -22.03 -12.77
C LEU A 39 12.30 -21.25 -12.51
N ALA A 40 12.93 -20.76 -13.58
CA ALA A 40 14.09 -19.88 -13.44
C ALA A 40 13.69 -18.61 -12.68
N SER A 41 14.63 -17.98 -11.97
CA SER A 41 14.39 -16.68 -11.34
C SER A 41 13.91 -15.67 -12.38
N GLY A 42 12.77 -15.01 -12.12
CA GLY A 42 12.15 -14.07 -13.04
C GLY A 42 11.35 -14.69 -14.20
N ALA A 43 11.19 -16.03 -14.24
CA ALA A 43 10.38 -16.69 -15.28
C ALA A 43 8.89 -16.28 -15.20
N ILE A 44 8.40 -16.00 -14.01
CA ILE A 44 7.06 -15.42 -13.82
C ILE A 44 7.19 -13.89 -13.83
N THR A 45 6.82 -13.30 -14.94
CA THR A 45 6.80 -11.85 -15.10
C THR A 45 5.48 -11.27 -14.55
N ARG A 46 5.45 -9.96 -14.32
CA ARG A 46 4.22 -9.27 -13.85
C ARG A 46 3.05 -9.44 -14.80
N SER A 47 3.32 -9.50 -16.10
CA SER A 47 2.31 -9.72 -17.15
C SER A 47 1.69 -11.12 -17.12
N ALA A 48 2.32 -12.08 -16.44
CA ALA A 48 1.78 -13.42 -16.25
C ALA A 48 0.85 -13.52 -15.03
N LEU A 49 0.77 -12.46 -14.22
CA LEU A 49 -0.08 -12.42 -13.03
C LEU A 49 -1.50 -11.95 -13.42
N PRO A 50 -2.55 -12.57 -12.84
CA PRO A 50 -3.93 -12.17 -13.14
C PRO A 50 -4.24 -10.78 -12.60
N ALA A 51 -5.27 -10.13 -13.15
CA ALA A 51 -5.85 -8.90 -12.60
C ALA A 51 -6.21 -9.08 -11.12
N GLY A 52 -5.99 -8.04 -10.31
CA GLY A 52 -6.15 -8.08 -8.86
C GLY A 52 -4.89 -8.51 -8.10
N SER A 53 -3.84 -8.98 -8.80
CA SER A 53 -2.57 -9.31 -8.13
C SER A 53 -1.88 -8.07 -7.57
N VAL A 54 -1.27 -8.21 -6.37
CA VAL A 54 -0.39 -7.18 -5.82
C VAL A 54 0.98 -7.30 -6.48
N LEU A 55 1.41 -6.25 -7.18
CA LEU A 55 2.66 -6.24 -7.94
C LEU A 55 3.84 -5.71 -7.13
N GLN A 56 3.59 -4.74 -6.28
CA GLN A 56 4.57 -4.17 -5.35
C GLN A 56 3.87 -3.54 -4.15
N THR A 57 4.59 -3.44 -3.05
CA THR A 57 4.14 -2.80 -1.82
C THR A 57 5.21 -1.85 -1.30
N VAL A 58 4.80 -0.65 -0.93
CA VAL A 58 5.62 0.34 -0.24
C VAL A 58 4.92 0.70 1.06
N GLN A 59 5.63 0.62 2.18
CA GLN A 59 5.11 1.05 3.48
C GLN A 59 6.05 2.06 4.13
N VAL A 60 5.48 3.13 4.63
CA VAL A 60 6.16 4.11 5.47
C VAL A 60 5.46 4.16 6.81
N THR A 61 6.23 4.06 7.87
CA THR A 61 5.76 4.14 9.26
C THR A 61 6.39 5.33 9.95
N THR A 62 5.69 5.91 10.92
CA THR A 62 6.24 6.96 11.78
C THR A 62 5.75 6.78 13.21
N THR A 63 6.64 7.01 14.15
CA THR A 63 6.37 7.15 15.58
C THR A 63 6.55 8.61 16.06
N THR A 64 6.88 9.51 15.12
CA THR A 64 7.07 10.91 15.44
C THR A 64 5.77 11.52 15.96
N GLN A 65 5.83 12.01 17.17
CA GLN A 65 4.74 12.75 17.77
C GLN A 65 4.78 14.21 17.31
N THR A 66 3.64 14.72 16.91
CA THR A 66 3.48 16.13 16.54
C THR A 66 2.35 16.73 17.34
N GLU A 67 2.66 17.79 18.08
CA GLU A 67 1.65 18.56 18.82
C GLU A 67 1.91 20.05 18.63
N ASN A 68 0.96 20.72 18.01
CA ASN A 68 0.96 22.17 17.86
C ASN A 68 -0.44 22.67 17.43
N ALA A 69 -0.58 23.95 17.21
CA ALA A 69 -1.86 24.55 16.83
C ALA A 69 -2.39 24.13 15.45
N PHE A 70 -1.64 23.44 14.61
CA PHE A 70 -1.97 23.07 13.21
C PHE A 70 -2.61 24.24 12.43
N SER A 71 -2.18 25.46 12.74
CA SER A 71 -2.68 26.69 12.10
C SER A 71 -2.30 26.78 10.62
N SER A 72 -1.26 26.07 10.23
CA SER A 72 -0.88 25.79 8.84
C SER A 72 -0.91 24.30 8.58
N GLN A 73 -0.92 23.92 7.31
CA GLN A 73 -0.86 22.50 6.92
C GLN A 73 0.38 21.82 7.51
N GLN A 74 0.19 20.71 8.17
CA GLN A 74 1.23 19.81 8.66
C GLN A 74 1.32 18.60 7.75
N THR A 75 2.52 18.10 7.52
CA THR A 75 2.76 16.84 6.82
C THR A 75 3.17 15.78 7.83
N PHE A 76 2.50 14.64 7.84
CA PHE A 76 2.74 13.56 8.80
C PHE A 76 3.47 12.37 8.18
N ILE A 77 3.02 11.91 7.01
CA ILE A 77 3.60 10.76 6.31
C ILE A 77 3.70 11.11 4.83
N THR A 78 4.81 10.73 4.22
CA THR A 78 5.00 10.80 2.77
C THR A 78 5.50 9.45 2.28
N ALA A 79 4.84 8.90 1.28
CA ALA A 79 5.21 7.65 0.63
C ALA A 79 5.13 7.82 -0.90
N SER A 80 6.08 7.24 -1.61
CA SER A 80 6.12 7.30 -3.09
C SER A 80 6.15 5.91 -3.68
N ILE A 81 5.47 5.73 -4.80
CA ILE A 81 5.42 4.48 -5.57
C ILE A 81 5.52 4.81 -7.06
N THR A 82 6.17 3.94 -7.83
CA THR A 82 6.25 4.07 -9.29
C THR A 82 5.44 2.94 -9.93
N PRO A 83 4.25 3.22 -10.48
CA PRO A 83 3.44 2.18 -11.10
C PRO A 83 4.14 1.57 -12.31
N THR A 84 3.95 0.28 -12.53
CA THR A 84 4.56 -0.45 -13.64
C THR A 84 3.72 -0.40 -14.92
N ASP A 85 2.43 -0.07 -14.78
CA ASP A 85 1.50 0.18 -15.89
C ASP A 85 0.56 1.32 -15.51
N SER A 86 0.20 2.15 -16.50
CA SER A 86 -0.69 3.30 -16.30
C SER A 86 -2.14 2.92 -15.98
N ASN A 87 -2.56 1.70 -16.30
CA ASN A 87 -3.90 1.19 -15.99
C ASN A 87 -3.98 0.65 -14.55
N ASN A 88 -2.85 0.28 -13.95
CA ASN A 88 -2.83 -0.25 -12.61
C ASN A 88 -3.35 0.76 -11.58
N LYS A 89 -3.90 0.22 -10.51
CA LYS A 89 -4.43 1.01 -9.40
C LYS A 89 -3.50 0.95 -8.20
N ILE A 90 -3.56 1.98 -7.37
CA ILE A 90 -2.85 2.01 -6.10
C ILE A 90 -3.85 1.89 -4.97
N LEU A 91 -3.78 0.80 -4.21
CA LEU A 91 -4.47 0.69 -2.94
C LEU A 91 -3.69 1.51 -1.91
N VAL A 92 -4.29 2.59 -1.45
CA VAL A 92 -3.75 3.44 -0.39
C VAL A 92 -4.43 3.06 0.91
N ASN A 93 -3.64 2.60 1.87
CA ASN A 93 -4.10 2.28 3.22
C ASN A 93 -3.36 3.14 4.23
N VAL A 94 -4.10 3.87 5.05
CA VAL A 94 -3.57 4.72 6.12
C VAL A 94 -4.15 4.27 7.44
N ASN A 95 -3.27 4.00 8.41
CA ASN A 95 -3.63 3.75 9.80
C ASN A 95 -2.92 4.78 10.66
N CYS A 96 -3.67 5.54 11.43
CA CYS A 96 -3.11 6.53 12.33
C CYS A 96 -3.12 6.03 13.78
N GLY A 97 -2.05 6.31 14.48
CA GLY A 97 -1.99 6.25 15.94
C GLY A 97 -2.86 7.34 16.56
N GLY A 98 -2.76 7.53 17.87
CA GLY A 98 -3.60 8.49 18.60
C GLY A 98 -3.54 9.90 18.01
N CYS A 99 -4.70 10.45 17.72
CA CYS A 99 -4.92 11.76 17.11
C CYS A 99 -5.99 12.50 17.90
N GLY A 100 -5.85 13.81 18.06
CA GLY A 100 -6.89 14.55 18.80
C GLY A 100 -6.56 16.02 18.98
N SER A 101 -7.23 16.64 19.95
CA SER A 101 -6.99 18.01 20.38
C SER A 101 -7.00 18.12 21.90
N ARG A 102 -6.37 19.18 22.42
CA ARG A 102 -6.25 19.41 23.86
C ARG A 102 -7.48 20.05 24.48
N ASN A 103 -8.50 20.35 23.72
CA ASN A 103 -9.80 20.80 24.25
C ASN A 103 -10.95 20.38 23.34
N THR A 104 -12.16 20.55 23.85
CA THR A 104 -13.40 20.08 23.22
C THR A 104 -13.92 21.01 22.12
N SER A 105 -13.31 22.15 21.91
CA SER A 105 -13.76 23.16 20.92
C SER A 105 -12.82 23.30 19.75
N THR A 106 -11.71 22.52 19.72
CA THR A 106 -10.74 22.57 18.65
C THR A 106 -10.84 21.31 17.80
N PHE A 107 -11.02 21.51 16.50
CA PHE A 107 -11.16 20.47 15.52
C PHE A 107 -10.13 20.63 14.41
N TRP A 108 -9.64 19.52 13.91
CA TRP A 108 -8.78 19.48 12.77
C TRP A 108 -9.19 18.34 11.82
N GLN A 109 -8.61 18.29 10.65
CA GLN A 109 -8.92 17.32 9.62
C GLN A 109 -7.66 16.71 9.05
N MET A 110 -7.75 15.44 8.67
CA MET A 110 -6.73 14.75 7.92
C MET A 110 -7.15 14.48 6.49
N ARG A 111 -6.22 14.62 5.57
CA ARG A 111 -6.44 14.43 4.14
C ARG A 111 -5.22 13.80 3.49
N ILE A 112 -5.45 13.14 2.36
CA ILE A 112 -4.39 12.61 1.51
C ILE A 112 -4.30 13.46 0.25
N LYS A 113 -3.07 13.86 -0.07
CA LYS A 113 -2.70 14.46 -1.35
C LYS A 113 -1.95 13.45 -2.20
N ARG A 114 -2.14 13.53 -3.52
CA ARG A 114 -1.30 12.90 -4.53
C ARG A 114 -0.64 14.02 -5.34
N ASP A 115 0.69 14.04 -5.38
CA ASP A 115 1.49 15.06 -6.08
C ASP A 115 1.03 16.50 -5.78
N GLY A 116 0.73 16.77 -4.51
CA GLY A 116 0.25 18.06 -4.04
C GLY A 116 -1.26 18.31 -4.19
N SER A 117 -1.97 17.53 -5.00
CA SER A 117 -3.42 17.63 -5.22
C SER A 117 -4.20 16.83 -4.18
N LEU A 118 -5.24 17.41 -3.61
CA LEU A 118 -6.11 16.75 -2.64
C LEU A 118 -6.94 15.68 -3.35
N ILE A 119 -6.90 14.43 -2.84
CA ILE A 119 -7.65 13.32 -3.40
C ILE A 119 -8.61 12.65 -2.42
N ARG A 120 -8.34 12.70 -1.09
CA ARG A 120 -9.16 11.99 -0.11
C ARG A 120 -9.13 12.65 1.26
N GLY A 121 -10.28 12.67 1.95
CA GLY A 121 -10.37 12.87 3.38
C GLY A 121 -10.14 11.58 4.15
N VAL A 122 -9.39 11.62 5.24
CA VAL A 122 -9.16 10.48 6.15
C VAL A 122 -10.04 10.62 7.40
N GLY A 123 -10.12 11.81 7.96
CA GLY A 123 -10.96 12.14 9.09
C GLY A 123 -11.33 13.63 9.05
N SER A 124 -12.59 13.90 9.29
CA SER A 124 -13.10 15.26 9.43
C SER A 124 -13.50 15.47 10.89
N TYR A 125 -13.15 16.62 11.46
CA TYR A 125 -13.48 16.93 12.85
C TYR A 125 -12.84 15.97 13.87
N ILE A 126 -11.54 15.68 13.69
CA ILE A 126 -10.72 15.04 14.71
C ILE A 126 -10.56 16.03 15.86
N GLY A 127 -10.99 15.63 17.05
CA GLY A 127 -10.96 16.50 18.22
C GLY A 127 -12.22 16.38 19.07
N GLY A 128 -12.21 16.97 20.27
CA GLY A 128 -13.16 16.64 21.30
C GLY A 128 -14.54 17.26 21.19
N TYR A 129 -15.55 16.44 21.40
CA TYR A 129 -16.83 16.80 21.98
C TYR A 129 -16.83 16.30 23.43
N GLY A 130 -17.07 17.16 24.43
CA GLY A 130 -17.31 16.69 25.79
C GLY A 130 -16.72 17.57 26.92
N ASP A 131 -16.56 17.01 28.05
CA ASP A 131 -16.38 17.53 29.41
C ASP A 131 -15.03 18.22 29.74
N GLY A 132 -14.29 18.70 28.79
CA GLY A 132 -13.02 19.42 29.05
C GLY A 132 -11.75 18.54 28.95
N SER A 133 -11.87 17.23 28.81
CA SER A 133 -10.77 16.34 28.46
C SER A 133 -10.71 16.17 26.93
N GLY A 134 -9.53 16.30 26.33
CA GLY A 134 -9.34 16.14 24.89
C GLY A 134 -9.77 14.73 24.42
N ASN A 135 -10.33 14.62 23.24
CA ASN A 135 -10.65 13.31 22.62
C ASN A 135 -9.45 12.76 21.88
N GLU A 136 -9.30 11.45 21.96
CA GLU A 136 -8.38 10.68 21.17
C GLU A 136 -9.16 9.90 20.11
N ASP A 137 -8.70 9.95 18.88
CA ASP A 137 -9.26 9.26 17.73
C ASP A 137 -8.15 8.49 17.00
N TYR A 138 -8.54 7.44 16.26
CA TYR A 138 -7.64 6.59 15.49
C TYR A 138 -8.09 6.53 14.03
N PRO A 139 -7.92 7.62 13.28
CA PRO A 139 -8.41 7.69 11.91
C PRO A 139 -7.71 6.68 11.02
N ASN A 140 -8.49 6.00 10.21
CA ASN A 140 -8.00 5.10 9.19
C ASN A 140 -8.73 5.31 7.88
N CYS A 141 -8.09 4.95 6.78
CA CYS A 141 -8.67 5.08 5.46
C CYS A 141 -8.04 4.06 4.50
N SER A 142 -8.89 3.41 3.71
CA SER A 142 -8.46 2.54 2.62
C SER A 142 -9.25 2.86 1.37
N PHE A 143 -8.58 3.04 0.23
CA PHE A 143 -9.22 3.29 -1.06
C PHE A 143 -8.30 2.95 -2.22
N LEU A 144 -8.90 2.64 -3.37
CA LEU A 144 -8.20 2.47 -4.64
C LEU A 144 -8.13 3.81 -5.37
N ASP A 145 -6.93 4.21 -5.74
CA ASP A 145 -6.64 5.35 -6.60
C ASP A 145 -6.26 4.88 -8.01
N SER A 146 -6.57 5.68 -9.00
CA SER A 146 -6.22 5.45 -10.41
C SER A 146 -5.33 6.60 -10.90
N PRO A 147 -4.01 6.50 -10.74
CA PRO A 147 -3.10 7.59 -11.05
C PRO A 147 -2.94 7.87 -12.56
N GLY A 148 -3.14 6.86 -13.42
CA GLY A 148 -3.07 7.01 -14.87
C GLY A 148 -1.66 7.28 -15.41
N THR A 149 -0.60 6.86 -14.71
CA THR A 149 0.79 7.17 -15.07
C THR A 149 1.74 6.07 -14.62
N THR A 150 2.87 5.96 -15.31
CA THR A 150 4.04 5.15 -14.90
C THR A 150 5.14 5.99 -14.27
N ASN A 151 4.95 7.29 -14.11
CA ASN A 151 5.89 8.14 -13.37
C ASN A 151 5.76 7.87 -11.86
N ALA A 152 6.82 8.18 -11.12
CA ALA A 152 6.78 8.17 -9.67
C ALA A 152 5.72 9.14 -9.15
N ILE A 153 4.85 8.67 -8.26
CA ILE A 153 3.79 9.45 -7.60
C ILE A 153 4.01 9.46 -6.10
N THR A 154 3.67 10.57 -5.48
CA THR A 154 3.86 10.80 -4.05
C THR A 154 2.54 11.02 -3.35
N TYR A 155 2.23 10.18 -2.39
CA TYR A 155 1.09 10.35 -1.48
C TYR A 155 1.58 10.96 -0.17
N THR A 156 0.84 11.96 0.31
CA THR A 156 1.17 12.69 1.52
C THR A 156 -0.04 12.76 2.43
N LEU A 157 0.10 12.27 3.66
CA LEU A 157 -0.88 12.47 4.72
C LEU A 157 -0.62 13.83 5.35
N ILE A 158 -1.62 14.68 5.30
CA ILE A 158 -1.57 16.03 5.83
C ILE A 158 -2.70 16.28 6.83
N GLY A 159 -2.51 17.26 7.70
CA GLY A 159 -3.55 17.76 8.57
C GLY A 159 -3.49 19.26 8.74
N ASN A 160 -4.63 19.85 9.06
CA ASN A 160 -4.74 21.24 9.43
C ASN A 160 -5.94 21.47 10.34
N ARG A 161 -5.85 22.48 11.21
CA ARG A 161 -6.95 22.89 12.07
C ARG A 161 -8.08 23.48 11.25
N VAL A 162 -9.30 23.15 11.64
CA VAL A 162 -10.55 23.68 11.06
C VAL A 162 -11.13 24.79 11.94
N SER A 163 -11.13 24.58 13.27
CA SER A 163 -11.68 25.53 14.23
C SER A 163 -11.01 25.40 15.59
N GLY A 164 -11.26 26.40 16.46
CA GLY A 164 -10.71 26.43 17.81
C GLY A 164 -9.29 26.99 17.90
N SER A 165 -8.68 26.96 19.08
CA SER A 165 -7.40 27.58 19.36
C SER A 165 -6.39 26.70 20.10
N ALA A 166 -6.82 25.55 20.61
CA ALA A 166 -5.91 24.61 21.31
C ALA A 166 -5.00 23.88 20.36
N ASN A 167 -3.98 23.23 20.93
CA ASN A 167 -3.12 22.32 20.19
C ASN A 167 -3.87 21.08 19.73
N CYS A 168 -3.54 20.64 18.53
CA CYS A 168 -3.88 19.34 17.98
C CYS A 168 -2.68 18.42 18.07
N TYR A 169 -2.90 17.11 18.08
CA TYR A 169 -1.82 16.14 18.14
C TYR A 169 -2.02 14.98 17.18
N PHE A 170 -0.89 14.45 16.73
CA PHE A 170 -0.77 13.28 15.87
C PHE A 170 0.28 12.33 16.47
N ASN A 171 0.04 11.02 16.44
CA ASN A 171 0.86 9.98 17.07
C ASN A 171 1.07 10.19 18.57
N HIS A 172 0.08 10.75 19.24
CA HIS A 172 0.16 11.03 20.66
C HIS A 172 -0.92 10.27 21.40
N HIS A 173 -0.55 9.59 22.48
CA HIS A 173 -1.51 8.98 23.39
C HIS A 173 -1.80 9.94 24.55
N ASN A 174 -3.07 10.15 24.88
CA ASN A 174 -3.49 11.07 25.93
C ASN A 174 -3.30 10.55 27.38
N GLY A 175 -2.65 9.42 27.55
CA GLY A 175 -2.34 8.84 28.86
C GLY A 175 -1.02 9.39 29.45
N SER A 176 -1.00 9.63 30.77
CA SER A 176 0.17 10.10 31.53
C SER A 176 1.31 9.10 31.65
N GLY A 177 1.43 8.14 30.77
CA GLY A 177 2.48 7.12 30.74
C GLY A 177 3.43 7.31 29.55
N SER A 178 4.70 7.57 29.84
CA SER A 178 5.78 7.80 28.90
C SER A 178 6.12 6.63 27.96
N ASN A 179 5.27 5.59 27.83
CA ASN A 179 5.58 4.36 27.12
C ASN A 179 4.60 3.99 25.99
N SER A 180 3.63 4.81 25.66
CA SER A 180 2.74 4.52 24.55
C SER A 180 3.31 5.09 23.25
N GLN A 181 4.05 4.27 22.53
CA GLN A 181 4.50 4.59 21.18
C GLN A 181 3.33 4.38 20.21
N ALA A 182 2.53 5.43 20.00
CA ALA A 182 1.60 5.43 18.91
C ALA A 182 2.38 5.37 17.59
N GLN A 183 1.97 4.51 16.69
CA GLN A 183 2.58 4.36 15.37
C GLN A 183 1.51 4.59 14.31
N SER A 184 1.84 5.42 13.33
CA SER A 184 1.05 5.58 12.12
C SER A 184 1.78 4.99 10.92
N SER A 185 1.01 4.54 9.94
CA SER A 185 1.56 3.98 8.71
C SER A 185 0.75 4.40 7.49
N MET A 186 1.44 4.50 6.36
CA MET A 186 0.85 4.56 5.03
C MET A 186 1.41 3.40 4.22
N THR A 187 0.52 2.55 3.69
CA THR A 187 0.88 1.44 2.81
C THR A 187 0.29 1.68 1.44
N LEU A 188 1.12 1.63 0.43
CA LEU A 188 0.78 1.72 -0.98
C LEU A 188 0.98 0.35 -1.62
N MET A 189 -0.04 -0.17 -2.29
CA MET A 189 0.05 -1.43 -3.03
C MET A 189 -0.38 -1.21 -4.47
N GLU A 190 0.47 -1.56 -5.43
CA GLU A 190 0.09 -1.58 -6.84
C GLU A 190 -0.71 -2.84 -7.14
N ILE A 191 -1.88 -2.66 -7.73
CA ILE A 191 -2.81 -3.72 -8.09
C ILE A 191 -2.91 -3.80 -9.60
N ALA A 192 -2.66 -4.98 -10.16
CA ALA A 192 -2.83 -5.27 -11.58
C ALA A 192 -4.30 -5.10 -12.01
N VAL A 193 -4.53 -4.54 -13.21
CA VAL A 193 -5.86 -4.38 -13.82
C VAL A 193 -5.93 -5.07 -15.17
#